data_79d5a92e331c5267c457ea0abc50da42
#
_entry.id   79d5a92e331c5267c457ea0abc50da42
#
_cell.length_a   1.000
_cell.length_b   1.000
_cell.length_c   1.000
_cell.angle_alpha   90.00
_cell.angle_beta   90.00
_cell.angle_gamma   90.00
#
_symmetry.space_group_name_H-M   'P 1'
#
loop_
_entity.id
_entity.type
_entity.pdbx_description
1 polymer ?
#
loop_
_entity_poly.entity_id
_entity_poly.type
_entity_poly.pdbx_seq_one_letter_code
_entity_poly.pdbx_strand_id
1 'polypeptide(L)'
;MKYSEDLIIKTALNAYTNGEANIRLEKEKSALLVIDMQDEFVKPGWASSWIPEATRQVPKIKNLIEKCRENNIPVIYTVFSNTHKYFDRPKFGKEMPIQYPDLGSNPEWFKNGHIWEELKPEKDEIVIHKPSYGAFYDTPLETILKHMGKDTIIISGTLTNCCCGTTARQGYERGYKVIFGSDITSTYTKEMQEAEMGILRLAFAKVQSAEEIINEIEKSPDGAKSADLKIRAVDWRR
;
A
#
# COMPACT_ATOMS: atom_id res chain seq x y z
N MET A 1 -17.34 -26.67 29.71
CA MET A 1 -16.48 -25.52 29.34
C MET A 1 -17.31 -24.59 28.42
N LYS A 2 -17.20 -23.27 28.59
CA LYS A 2 -17.95 -22.27 27.78
C LYS A 2 -17.45 -22.24 26.32
N TYR A 3 -16.20 -22.60 26.09
CA TYR A 3 -15.58 -22.61 24.79
C TYR A 3 -14.97 -23.99 24.51
N SER A 4 -15.35 -24.61 23.39
CA SER A 4 -14.73 -25.83 22.89
C SER A 4 -13.65 -25.48 21.86
N GLU A 5 -12.69 -26.36 21.67
CA GLU A 5 -11.65 -26.21 20.63
C GLU A 5 -12.27 -26.02 19.23
N ASP A 6 -13.24 -26.87 18.86
CA ASP A 6 -13.95 -26.78 17.59
C ASP A 6 -14.62 -25.42 17.37
N LEU A 7 -15.26 -24.86 18.41
CA LEU A 7 -15.89 -23.54 18.30
C LEU A 7 -14.84 -22.45 18.04
N ILE A 8 -13.71 -22.49 18.74
CA ILE A 8 -12.64 -21.51 18.58
C ILE A 8 -12.05 -21.59 17.17
N ILE A 9 -11.68 -22.80 16.72
CA ILE A 9 -11.13 -23.03 15.39
C ILE A 9 -12.12 -22.57 14.30
N LYS A 10 -13.39 -22.96 14.40
CA LYS A 10 -14.44 -22.56 13.44
C LYS A 10 -14.60 -21.04 13.38
N THR A 11 -14.56 -20.37 14.54
CA THR A 11 -14.70 -18.92 14.63
C THR A 11 -13.50 -18.23 13.96
N ALA A 12 -12.28 -18.69 14.23
CA ALA A 12 -11.06 -18.15 13.62
C ALA A 12 -11.04 -18.37 12.09
N LEU A 13 -11.40 -19.57 11.62
CA LEU A 13 -11.49 -19.87 10.20
C LEU A 13 -12.54 -19.02 9.49
N ASN A 14 -13.67 -18.79 10.11
CA ASN A 14 -14.69 -17.91 9.55
C ASN A 14 -14.20 -16.45 9.46
N ALA A 15 -13.54 -15.94 10.48
CA ALA A 15 -12.95 -14.60 10.43
C ALA A 15 -11.83 -14.48 9.38
N TYR A 16 -11.02 -15.51 9.24
CA TYR A 16 -9.97 -15.59 8.21
C TYR A 16 -10.56 -15.55 6.78
N THR A 17 -11.64 -16.30 6.55
CA THR A 17 -12.23 -16.46 5.21
C THR A 17 -13.22 -15.36 4.87
N ASN A 18 -14.07 -14.97 5.82
CA ASN A 18 -15.24 -14.12 5.60
C ASN A 18 -15.29 -12.90 6.54
N GLY A 19 -14.21 -12.63 7.29
CA GLY A 19 -14.19 -11.52 8.24
C GLY A 19 -14.35 -10.18 7.51
N GLU A 20 -15.21 -9.33 8.05
CA GLU A 20 -15.44 -7.97 7.57
C GLU A 20 -15.17 -6.98 8.69
N ALA A 21 -14.19 -6.12 8.50
CA ALA A 21 -13.96 -5.02 9.42
C ALA A 21 -15.02 -3.93 9.22
N ASN A 22 -15.62 -3.47 10.31
CA ASN A 22 -16.60 -2.37 10.26
C ASN A 22 -15.90 -1.01 10.10
N ILE A 23 -15.21 -0.84 8.98
CA ILE A 23 -14.55 0.40 8.57
C ILE A 23 -15.38 1.04 7.47
N ARG A 24 -15.84 2.28 7.70
CA ARG A 24 -16.47 3.11 6.67
C ARG A 24 -15.41 4.01 6.05
N LEU A 25 -15.35 4.03 4.73
CA LEU A 25 -14.49 4.94 3.98
C LEU A 25 -15.10 6.35 4.03
N GLU A 26 -14.29 7.31 4.49
CA GLU A 26 -14.61 8.74 4.46
C GLU A 26 -13.55 9.43 3.58
N LYS A 27 -13.97 10.04 2.46
CA LYS A 27 -13.05 10.66 1.47
C LYS A 27 -12.05 11.63 2.11
N GLU A 28 -12.54 12.48 2.99
CA GLU A 28 -11.73 13.51 3.65
C GLU A 28 -10.70 12.95 4.62
N LYS A 29 -10.93 11.75 5.14
CA LYS A 29 -10.06 11.06 6.09
C LYS A 29 -9.15 10.03 5.44
N SER A 30 -9.32 9.77 4.15
CA SER A 30 -8.63 8.71 3.44
C SER A 30 -7.45 9.23 2.62
N ALA A 31 -6.45 8.37 2.42
CA ALA A 31 -5.36 8.54 1.46
C ALA A 31 -5.12 7.19 0.75
N LEU A 32 -4.83 7.23 -0.56
CA LEU A 32 -4.41 6.06 -1.32
C LEU A 32 -2.89 5.93 -1.27
N LEU A 33 -2.40 4.77 -0.89
CA LEU A 33 -0.99 4.39 -0.99
C LEU A 33 -0.80 3.46 -2.19
N VAL A 34 0.00 3.91 -3.16
CA VAL A 34 0.42 3.11 -4.32
C VAL A 34 1.83 2.61 -4.03
N ILE A 35 1.92 1.36 -3.59
CA ILE A 35 3.17 0.81 -3.03
C ILE A 35 3.98 0.11 -4.13
N ASP A 36 5.18 0.62 -4.38
CA ASP A 36 6.25 0.00 -5.17
C ASP A 36 5.83 -0.48 -6.58
N MET A 37 4.91 0.24 -7.22
CA MET A 37 4.53 -0.02 -8.61
C MET A 37 5.58 0.57 -9.56
N GLN A 38 6.79 0.03 -9.48
CA GLN A 38 8.00 0.47 -10.17
C GLN A 38 8.50 -0.57 -11.18
N ASP A 39 9.36 -0.16 -12.09
CA ASP A 39 9.82 -0.98 -13.22
C ASP A 39 10.34 -2.35 -12.77
N GLU A 40 11.06 -2.42 -11.64
CA GLU A 40 11.61 -3.66 -11.10
C GLU A 40 10.56 -4.73 -10.82
N PHE A 41 9.34 -4.31 -10.50
CA PHE A 41 8.26 -5.23 -10.15
C PHE A 41 7.18 -5.35 -11.24
N VAL A 42 7.03 -4.34 -12.10
CA VAL A 42 5.91 -4.25 -13.04
C VAL A 42 6.30 -4.52 -14.49
N LYS A 43 7.55 -4.17 -14.88
CA LYS A 43 7.99 -4.26 -16.28
C LYS A 43 8.27 -5.70 -16.70
N PRO A 44 7.54 -6.23 -17.71
CA PRO A 44 7.65 -7.62 -18.09
C PRO A 44 9.08 -8.03 -18.49
N GLY A 45 9.60 -9.06 -17.83
CA GLY A 45 10.89 -9.67 -18.16
C GLY A 45 12.12 -8.79 -17.97
N TRP A 46 12.00 -7.63 -17.31
CA TRP A 46 13.11 -6.70 -17.16
C TRP A 46 13.99 -7.02 -15.94
N ALA A 47 13.40 -7.51 -14.86
CA ALA A 47 14.11 -7.88 -13.65
C ALA A 47 13.62 -9.23 -13.12
N SER A 48 14.45 -9.95 -12.36
CA SER A 48 14.07 -11.19 -11.68
C SER A 48 13.00 -10.97 -10.58
N SER A 49 12.83 -9.74 -10.17
CA SER A 49 11.78 -9.32 -9.23
C SER A 49 10.43 -9.03 -9.88
N TRP A 50 10.32 -9.17 -11.19
CA TRP A 50 9.07 -8.93 -11.90
C TRP A 50 7.94 -9.84 -11.40
N ILE A 51 6.78 -9.23 -11.16
CA ILE A 51 5.57 -9.89 -10.70
C ILE A 51 4.52 -9.79 -11.81
N PRO A 52 4.26 -10.86 -12.56
CA PRO A 52 3.31 -10.82 -13.69
C PRO A 52 1.92 -10.29 -13.31
N GLU A 53 1.45 -10.60 -12.09
CA GLU A 53 0.16 -10.10 -11.61
C GLU A 53 0.18 -8.58 -11.37
N ALA A 54 1.30 -8.01 -10.93
CA ALA A 54 1.42 -6.56 -10.79
C ALA A 54 1.17 -5.84 -12.12
N THR A 55 1.74 -6.37 -13.22
CA THR A 55 1.49 -5.83 -14.56
C THR A 55 0.02 -5.92 -14.94
N ARG A 56 -0.64 -7.07 -14.67
CA ARG A 56 -2.06 -7.27 -15.00
C ARG A 56 -3.00 -6.36 -14.21
N GLN A 57 -2.60 -5.94 -13.01
CA GLN A 57 -3.42 -5.08 -12.15
C GLN A 57 -3.29 -3.59 -12.46
N VAL A 58 -2.32 -3.18 -13.28
CA VAL A 58 -2.09 -1.77 -13.65
C VAL A 58 -3.38 -1.05 -14.05
N PRO A 59 -4.25 -1.58 -14.93
CA PRO A 59 -5.47 -0.87 -15.31
C PRO A 59 -6.44 -0.62 -14.14
N LYS A 60 -6.55 -1.57 -13.20
CA LYS A 60 -7.42 -1.41 -12.01
C LYS A 60 -6.87 -0.38 -11.05
N ILE A 61 -5.54 -0.41 -10.80
CA ILE A 61 -4.86 0.56 -9.95
C ILE A 61 -4.99 1.96 -10.55
N LYS A 62 -4.80 2.09 -11.87
CA LYS A 62 -4.97 3.35 -12.58
C LYS A 62 -6.37 3.93 -12.40
N ASN A 63 -7.40 3.11 -12.61
CA ASN A 63 -8.79 3.53 -12.40
C ASN A 63 -9.05 4.00 -10.96
N LEU A 64 -8.52 3.28 -9.96
CA LEU A 64 -8.65 3.71 -8.56
C LEU A 64 -7.92 5.03 -8.30
N ILE A 65 -6.73 5.23 -8.85
CA ILE A 65 -5.98 6.49 -8.75
C ILE A 65 -6.81 7.65 -9.32
N GLU A 66 -7.38 7.47 -10.52
CA GLU A 66 -8.21 8.48 -11.17
C GLU A 66 -9.45 8.81 -10.31
N LYS A 67 -10.11 7.79 -9.75
CA LYS A 67 -11.24 7.98 -8.83
C LYS A 67 -10.87 8.70 -7.53
N CYS A 68 -9.70 8.41 -6.98
CA CYS A 68 -9.19 9.14 -5.82
C CYS A 68 -8.94 10.61 -6.14
N ARG A 69 -8.30 10.91 -7.28
CA ARG A 69 -8.05 12.27 -7.75
C ARG A 69 -9.35 13.06 -7.95
N GLU A 70 -10.33 12.47 -8.65
CA GLU A 70 -11.67 13.06 -8.87
C GLU A 70 -12.38 13.42 -7.55
N ASN A 71 -12.09 12.69 -6.47
CA ASN A 71 -12.72 12.86 -5.16
C ASN A 71 -11.82 13.54 -4.12
N ASN A 72 -10.72 14.18 -4.53
CA ASN A 72 -9.77 14.87 -3.65
C ASN A 72 -9.17 13.96 -2.55
N ILE A 73 -9.07 12.67 -2.80
CA ILE A 73 -8.33 11.72 -1.96
C ILE A 73 -6.88 11.76 -2.40
N PRO A 74 -5.94 12.18 -1.53
CA PRO A 74 -4.53 12.26 -1.92
C PRO A 74 -3.97 10.89 -2.27
N VAL A 75 -3.17 10.86 -3.33
CA VAL A 75 -2.42 9.68 -3.77
C VAL A 75 -0.97 9.85 -3.35
N ILE A 76 -0.45 8.89 -2.61
CA ILE A 76 0.92 8.86 -2.12
C ILE A 76 1.59 7.61 -2.67
N TYR A 77 2.71 7.79 -3.35
CA TYR A 77 3.48 6.70 -3.93
C TYR A 77 4.64 6.33 -3.03
N THR A 78 4.97 5.06 -3.00
CA THR A 78 6.25 4.62 -2.46
C THR A 78 7.08 3.94 -3.53
N VAL A 79 8.39 4.06 -3.38
CA VAL A 79 9.36 3.32 -4.18
C VAL A 79 10.40 2.68 -3.26
N PHE A 80 10.60 1.39 -3.45
CA PHE A 80 11.68 0.68 -2.81
C PHE A 80 12.98 1.02 -3.52
N SER A 81 13.91 1.67 -2.83
CA SER A 81 15.11 2.18 -3.46
C SER A 81 16.34 2.11 -2.55
N ASN A 82 17.51 2.28 -3.15
CA ASN A 82 18.75 2.37 -2.43
C ASN A 82 18.91 3.77 -1.84
N THR A 83 18.34 3.98 -0.67
CA THR A 83 18.53 5.18 0.11
C THR A 83 19.81 5.06 0.96
N HIS A 84 20.50 6.19 1.18
CA HIS A 84 21.66 6.29 2.08
C HIS A 84 22.69 5.13 1.97
N LYS A 85 22.90 4.58 0.76
CA LYS A 85 23.76 3.41 0.52
C LYS A 85 23.37 2.19 1.37
N TYR A 86 22.09 2.01 1.65
CA TYR A 86 21.52 0.94 2.49
C TYR A 86 21.86 1.01 3.99
N PHE A 87 22.44 2.08 4.50
CA PHE A 87 22.72 2.20 5.92
C PHE A 87 21.48 2.38 6.78
N ASP A 88 20.37 2.78 6.19
CA ASP A 88 19.05 2.96 6.79
C ASP A 88 18.17 1.69 6.73
N ARG A 89 18.67 0.60 6.12
CA ARG A 89 17.99 -0.70 6.12
C ARG A 89 18.17 -1.44 7.45
N PRO A 90 17.22 -2.34 7.78
CA PRO A 90 17.42 -3.25 8.90
C PRO A 90 18.76 -3.98 8.81
N LYS A 91 19.52 -4.00 9.91
CA LYS A 91 20.91 -4.46 9.96
C LYS A 91 21.13 -5.85 9.38
N PHE A 92 20.17 -6.75 9.61
CA PHE A 92 20.27 -8.16 9.21
C PHE A 92 19.52 -8.47 7.91
N GLY A 93 19.12 -7.45 7.14
CA GLY A 93 18.41 -7.67 5.89
C GLY A 93 19.17 -8.49 4.84
N LYS A 94 20.53 -8.46 4.89
CA LYS A 94 21.37 -9.25 3.96
C LYS A 94 21.39 -10.75 4.31
N GLU A 95 21.03 -11.14 5.53
CA GLU A 95 21.03 -12.54 5.96
C GLU A 95 19.70 -13.24 5.63
N MET A 96 18.73 -12.50 5.13
CA MET A 96 17.48 -13.07 4.66
C MET A 96 17.68 -13.82 3.34
N PRO A 97 16.89 -14.85 3.06
CA PRO A 97 16.94 -15.55 1.79
C PRO A 97 16.86 -14.58 0.62
N ILE A 98 17.77 -14.75 -0.35
CA ILE A 98 17.78 -13.92 -1.56
C ILE A 98 16.61 -14.36 -2.44
N GLN A 99 15.61 -13.48 -2.58
CA GLN A 99 14.46 -13.70 -3.46
C GLN A 99 14.80 -13.45 -4.94
N TYR A 100 15.85 -12.66 -5.18
CA TYR A 100 16.24 -12.20 -6.51
C TYR A 100 17.69 -12.61 -6.73
N PRO A 101 17.96 -13.76 -7.35
CA PRO A 101 19.30 -14.33 -7.45
C PRO A 101 20.29 -13.47 -8.26
N ASP A 102 19.76 -12.63 -9.13
CA ASP A 102 20.53 -11.69 -9.95
C ASP A 102 20.49 -10.24 -9.42
N LEU A 103 20.03 -10.05 -8.17
CA LEU A 103 20.05 -8.74 -7.53
C LEU A 103 21.48 -8.21 -7.47
N GLY A 104 21.73 -7.10 -8.13
CA GLY A 104 23.07 -6.51 -8.27
C GLY A 104 23.75 -6.81 -9.59
N SER A 105 23.21 -7.71 -10.44
CA SER A 105 23.68 -7.89 -11.81
C SER A 105 23.43 -6.67 -12.69
N ASN A 106 22.39 -5.89 -12.35
CA ASN A 106 22.10 -4.61 -12.99
C ASN A 106 22.24 -3.47 -11.95
N PRO A 107 23.24 -2.59 -12.08
CA PRO A 107 23.49 -1.52 -11.12
C PRO A 107 22.40 -0.44 -11.07
N GLU A 108 21.49 -0.42 -12.04
CA GLU A 108 20.39 0.53 -12.08
C GLU A 108 19.14 0.04 -11.30
N TRP A 109 19.07 -1.26 -11.00
CA TRP A 109 17.94 -1.80 -10.23
C TRP A 109 17.90 -1.22 -8.82
N PHE A 110 16.69 -0.82 -8.40
CA PHE A 110 16.42 -0.20 -7.10
C PHE A 110 17.23 1.06 -6.79
N LYS A 111 17.93 1.62 -7.78
CA LYS A 111 18.74 2.81 -7.57
C LYS A 111 17.88 4.07 -7.42
N ASN A 112 16.93 4.24 -8.33
CA ASN A 112 16.12 5.46 -8.43
C ASN A 112 14.62 5.23 -8.22
N GLY A 113 14.14 3.98 -8.28
CA GLY A 113 12.73 3.64 -8.09
C GLY A 113 11.83 4.31 -9.12
N HIS A 114 12.01 3.97 -10.40
CA HIS A 114 11.18 4.53 -11.48
C HIS A 114 9.77 3.92 -11.43
N ILE A 115 8.77 4.74 -11.11
CA ILE A 115 7.36 4.33 -11.10
C ILE A 115 6.92 4.02 -12.54
N TRP A 116 6.18 2.91 -12.70
CA TRP A 116 5.66 2.47 -13.98
C TRP A 116 4.89 3.59 -14.69
N GLU A 117 5.23 3.87 -15.95
CA GLU A 117 4.79 5.06 -16.68
C GLU A 117 3.26 5.25 -16.72
N GLU A 118 2.49 4.17 -16.79
CA GLU A 118 1.02 4.26 -16.80
C GLU A 118 0.42 4.70 -15.46
N LEU A 119 1.20 4.62 -14.38
CA LEU A 119 0.81 4.99 -13.01
C LEU A 119 1.56 6.20 -12.50
N LYS A 120 2.30 6.90 -13.36
CA LYS A 120 3.14 8.03 -12.94
C LYS A 120 2.39 9.05 -12.09
N PRO A 121 3.06 9.58 -11.04
CA PRO A 121 2.51 10.64 -10.21
C PRO A 121 2.26 11.91 -11.01
N GLU A 122 1.25 12.67 -10.61
CA GLU A 122 1.10 14.05 -11.02
C GLU A 122 2.14 14.93 -10.29
N LYS A 123 2.33 16.16 -10.82
CA LYS A 123 3.41 17.05 -10.37
C LYS A 123 3.44 17.32 -8.86
N ASP A 124 2.27 17.39 -8.25
CA ASP A 124 2.11 17.75 -6.83
C ASP A 124 1.85 16.53 -5.92
N GLU A 125 1.89 15.32 -6.48
CA GLU A 125 1.74 14.09 -5.70
C GLU A 125 3.04 13.67 -5.03
N ILE A 126 2.90 13.05 -3.87
CA ILE A 126 4.02 12.71 -3.01
C ILE A 126 4.60 11.35 -3.40
N VAL A 127 5.91 11.31 -3.61
CA VAL A 127 6.67 10.07 -3.80
C VAL A 127 7.64 9.91 -2.63
N ILE A 128 7.53 8.78 -1.93
CA ILE A 128 8.38 8.45 -0.77
C ILE A 128 9.34 7.33 -1.16
N HIS A 129 10.62 7.62 -1.11
CA HIS A 129 11.66 6.61 -1.23
C HIS A 129 11.82 5.91 0.12
N LYS A 130 11.67 4.59 0.15
CA LYS A 130 11.75 3.81 1.38
C LYS A 130 12.87 2.77 1.35
N PRO A 131 13.59 2.62 2.47
CA PRO A 131 14.76 1.73 2.54
C PRO A 131 14.39 0.27 2.83
N SER A 132 13.14 0.00 3.22
CA SER A 132 12.69 -1.32 3.64
C SER A 132 11.27 -1.61 3.17
N TYR A 133 10.69 -2.74 3.61
CA TYR A 133 9.37 -3.19 3.14
C TYR A 133 8.24 -2.25 3.55
N GLY A 134 8.08 -1.97 4.83
CA GLY A 134 6.98 -1.15 5.31
C GLY A 134 7.14 0.32 5.00
N ALA A 135 6.07 0.96 4.51
CA ALA A 135 6.08 2.35 4.11
C ALA A 135 6.23 3.33 5.29
N PHE A 136 6.01 2.89 6.52
CA PHE A 136 6.22 3.71 7.72
C PHE A 136 7.62 3.56 8.31
N TYR A 137 8.43 2.57 7.84
CA TYR A 137 9.75 2.35 8.36
C TYR A 137 10.70 3.44 7.88
N ASP A 138 11.15 4.28 8.80
CA ASP A 138 12.14 5.35 8.59
C ASP A 138 11.81 6.27 7.39
N THR A 139 10.52 6.65 7.29
CA THR A 139 10.00 7.54 6.26
C THR A 139 9.13 8.64 6.86
N PRO A 140 8.87 9.73 6.15
CA PRO A 140 7.97 10.78 6.62
C PRO A 140 6.48 10.45 6.48
N LEU A 141 6.08 9.24 6.08
CA LEU A 141 4.69 8.90 5.74
C LEU A 141 3.71 9.25 6.87
N GLU A 142 4.03 8.86 8.11
CA GLU A 142 3.15 9.12 9.27
C GLU A 142 2.97 10.62 9.51
N THR A 143 4.04 11.39 9.44
CA THR A 143 4.00 12.85 9.58
C THR A 143 3.13 13.48 8.49
N ILE A 144 3.29 13.03 7.24
CA ILE A 144 2.51 13.50 6.09
C ILE A 144 1.02 13.23 6.31
N LEU A 145 0.65 11.98 6.62
CA LEU A 145 -0.74 11.59 6.84
C LEU A 145 -1.38 12.37 8.00
N LYS A 146 -0.67 12.56 9.10
CA LYS A 146 -1.13 13.35 10.26
C LYS A 146 -1.37 14.81 9.89
N HIS A 147 -0.44 15.44 9.18
CA HIS A 147 -0.60 16.82 8.73
C HIS A 147 -1.72 17.00 7.72
N MET A 148 -2.00 15.99 6.90
CA MET A 148 -3.16 15.96 6.00
C MET A 148 -4.47 15.63 6.74
N GLY A 149 -4.45 15.32 8.03
CA GLY A 149 -5.63 14.93 8.82
C GLY A 149 -6.22 13.59 8.39
N LYS A 150 -5.39 12.68 7.84
CA LYS A 150 -5.82 11.34 7.37
C LYS A 150 -5.70 10.31 8.48
N ASP A 151 -6.75 9.52 8.67
CA ASP A 151 -6.82 8.41 9.62
C ASP A 151 -7.09 7.06 8.94
N THR A 152 -7.30 7.07 7.63
CA THR A 152 -7.63 5.90 6.82
C THR A 152 -6.66 5.78 5.66
N ILE A 153 -6.06 4.62 5.49
CA ILE A 153 -5.17 4.32 4.37
C ILE A 153 -5.76 3.23 3.49
N ILE A 154 -5.80 3.47 2.19
CA ILE A 154 -6.16 2.51 1.16
C ILE A 154 -4.86 1.99 0.57
N ILE A 155 -4.64 0.68 0.57
CA ILE A 155 -3.39 0.07 0.13
C ILE A 155 -3.56 -0.64 -1.21
N SER A 156 -2.74 -0.26 -2.18
CA SER A 156 -2.56 -0.90 -3.48
C SER A 156 -1.08 -1.10 -3.79
N GLY A 157 -0.76 -1.94 -4.77
CA GLY A 157 0.61 -2.14 -5.25
C GLY A 157 1.21 -3.51 -4.97
N THR A 158 2.50 -3.60 -4.65
CA THR A 158 3.24 -4.86 -4.56
C THR A 158 4.35 -4.81 -3.51
N LEU A 159 4.79 -5.91 -2.87
CA LEU A 159 4.19 -7.24 -2.82
C LEU A 159 3.13 -7.31 -1.73
N THR A 160 2.05 -8.01 -2.00
CA THR A 160 0.95 -8.20 -1.04
C THR A 160 1.44 -8.65 0.34
N ASN A 161 2.27 -9.69 0.38
CA ASN A 161 2.76 -10.32 1.61
C ASN A 161 4.07 -9.72 2.17
N CYS A 162 4.63 -8.71 1.50
CA CYS A 162 5.83 -7.99 1.95
C CYS A 162 5.51 -6.51 2.15
N CYS A 163 5.77 -5.66 1.14
CA CYS A 163 5.66 -4.21 1.30
C CYS A 163 4.25 -3.77 1.68
N CYS A 164 3.23 -4.27 0.99
CA CYS A 164 1.83 -3.93 1.27
C CYS A 164 1.38 -4.46 2.64
N GLY A 165 1.59 -5.74 2.92
CA GLY A 165 1.19 -6.38 4.17
C GLY A 165 1.91 -5.83 5.39
N THR A 166 3.23 -5.54 5.26
CA THR A 166 3.98 -4.88 6.33
C THR A 166 3.45 -3.47 6.57
N THR A 167 3.15 -2.71 5.52
CA THR A 167 2.56 -1.37 5.64
C THR A 167 1.18 -1.42 6.30
N ALA A 168 0.36 -2.42 5.97
CA ALA A 168 -0.95 -2.61 6.59
C ALA A 168 -0.84 -2.83 8.11
N ARG A 169 0.06 -3.73 8.54
CA ARG A 169 0.30 -3.99 9.97
C ARG A 169 0.85 -2.77 10.67
N GLN A 170 1.84 -2.10 10.08
CA GLN A 170 2.39 -0.86 10.63
C GLN A 170 1.34 0.25 10.75
N GLY A 171 0.43 0.36 9.78
CA GLY A 171 -0.68 1.31 9.81
C GLY A 171 -1.66 0.98 10.93
N TYR A 172 -2.08 -0.27 11.04
CA TYR A 172 -2.95 -0.75 12.11
C TYR A 172 -2.37 -0.44 13.49
N GLU A 173 -1.09 -0.74 13.72
CA GLU A 173 -0.41 -0.50 15.00
C GLU A 173 -0.27 0.99 15.36
N ARG A 174 -0.35 1.87 14.37
CA ARG A 174 -0.36 3.34 14.53
C ARG A 174 -1.75 3.94 14.64
N GLY A 175 -2.79 3.09 14.64
CA GLY A 175 -4.18 3.52 14.80
C GLY A 175 -4.86 3.98 13.50
N TYR A 176 -4.27 3.69 12.33
CA TYR A 176 -4.95 3.93 11.06
C TYR A 176 -6.01 2.84 10.79
N LYS A 177 -7.12 3.25 10.23
CA LYS A 177 -8.05 2.36 9.56
C LYS A 177 -7.41 1.89 8.25
N VAL A 178 -7.32 0.58 8.05
CA VAL A 178 -6.67 0.02 6.87
C VAL A 178 -7.71 -0.62 5.95
N ILE A 179 -7.78 -0.13 4.71
CA ILE A 179 -8.52 -0.74 3.61
C ILE A 179 -7.48 -1.34 2.67
N PHE A 180 -7.56 -2.65 2.44
CA PHE A 180 -6.56 -3.39 1.69
C PHE A 180 -7.15 -3.94 0.40
N GLY A 181 -6.56 -3.59 -0.74
CA GLY A 181 -7.05 -3.99 -2.04
C GLY A 181 -6.79 -5.46 -2.36
N SER A 182 -7.84 -6.23 -2.63
CA SER A 182 -7.72 -7.67 -2.91
C SER A 182 -7.28 -7.98 -4.34
N ASP A 183 -7.61 -7.11 -5.28
CA ASP A 183 -7.32 -7.25 -6.71
C ASP A 183 -6.51 -6.08 -7.31
N ILE A 184 -5.95 -5.27 -6.42
CA ILE A 184 -5.03 -4.17 -6.68
C ILE A 184 -3.77 -4.26 -5.81
N THR A 185 -3.55 -5.40 -5.16
CA THR A 185 -2.27 -5.80 -4.59
C THR A 185 -1.88 -7.16 -5.13
N SER A 186 -0.59 -7.41 -5.35
CA SER A 186 -0.09 -8.60 -6.02
C SER A 186 1.14 -9.20 -5.37
N THR A 187 1.28 -10.51 -5.51
CA THR A 187 2.47 -11.28 -5.16
C THR A 187 2.70 -12.40 -6.17
N TYR A 188 3.67 -13.28 -5.95
CA TYR A 188 4.13 -14.25 -6.94
C TYR A 188 3.13 -15.35 -7.24
N THR A 189 2.41 -15.86 -6.23
CA THR A 189 1.46 -16.96 -6.41
C THR A 189 0.11 -16.66 -5.76
N LYS A 190 -0.92 -17.37 -6.27
CA LYS A 190 -2.27 -17.27 -5.73
C LYS A 190 -2.34 -17.71 -4.27
N GLU A 191 -1.60 -18.74 -3.91
CA GLU A 191 -1.56 -19.27 -2.55
C GLU A 191 -0.99 -18.25 -1.56
N MET A 192 0.10 -17.56 -1.94
CA MET A 192 0.67 -16.48 -1.13
C MET A 192 -0.31 -15.30 -1.00
N GLN A 193 -1.01 -14.97 -2.09
CA GLN A 193 -2.02 -13.92 -2.11
C GLN A 193 -3.16 -14.23 -1.14
N GLU A 194 -3.75 -15.42 -1.25
CA GLU A 194 -4.88 -15.84 -0.43
C GLU A 194 -4.51 -15.96 1.06
N ALA A 195 -3.32 -16.49 1.36
CA ALA A 195 -2.82 -16.61 2.72
C ALA A 195 -2.70 -15.24 3.40
N GLU A 196 -2.09 -14.26 2.73
CA GLU A 196 -1.95 -12.91 3.29
C GLU A 196 -3.30 -12.20 3.42
N MET A 197 -4.17 -12.31 2.41
CA MET A 197 -5.52 -11.74 2.46
C MET A 197 -6.32 -12.25 3.66
N GLY A 198 -6.23 -13.56 3.94
CA GLY A 198 -6.88 -14.15 5.08
C GLY A 198 -6.39 -13.61 6.42
N ILE A 199 -5.06 -13.46 6.56
CA ILE A 199 -4.47 -12.91 7.80
C ILE A 199 -4.86 -11.43 7.98
N LEU A 200 -4.81 -10.65 6.91
CA LEU A 200 -5.18 -9.24 6.96
C LEU A 200 -6.66 -9.06 7.31
N ARG A 201 -7.54 -9.86 6.72
CA ARG A 201 -8.98 -9.88 7.00
C ARG A 201 -9.29 -10.25 8.44
N LEU A 202 -8.56 -11.26 8.96
CA LEU A 202 -8.72 -11.73 10.33
C LEU A 202 -8.43 -10.65 11.36
N ALA A 203 -7.43 -9.78 11.15
CA ALA A 203 -6.88 -9.00 12.24
C ALA A 203 -6.49 -7.54 11.95
N PHE A 204 -6.27 -7.13 10.69
CA PHE A 204 -5.58 -5.87 10.42
C PHE A 204 -6.31 -4.90 9.49
N ALA A 205 -7.17 -5.41 8.59
CA ALA A 205 -7.67 -4.59 7.50
C ALA A 205 -9.08 -4.99 7.05
N LYS A 206 -9.80 -4.05 6.48
CA LYS A 206 -10.94 -4.32 5.61
C LYS A 206 -10.42 -4.67 4.24
N VAL A 207 -10.62 -5.92 3.80
CA VAL A 207 -10.14 -6.39 2.49
C VAL A 207 -11.25 -6.23 1.47
N GLN A 208 -11.00 -5.47 0.41
CA GLN A 208 -11.99 -5.11 -0.62
C GLN A 208 -11.37 -5.13 -2.02
N SER A 209 -12.19 -5.38 -3.04
CA SER A 209 -11.80 -5.15 -4.43
C SER A 209 -11.73 -3.65 -4.78
N ALA A 210 -11.07 -3.33 -5.88
CA ALA A 210 -11.04 -1.96 -6.40
C ALA A 210 -12.46 -1.40 -6.63
N GLU A 211 -13.34 -2.22 -7.17
CA GLU A 211 -14.74 -1.85 -7.43
C GLU A 211 -15.50 -1.52 -6.14
N GLU A 212 -15.35 -2.34 -5.09
CA GLU A 212 -15.97 -2.07 -3.78
C GLU A 212 -15.45 -0.78 -3.17
N ILE A 213 -14.13 -0.54 -3.25
CA ILE A 213 -13.52 0.71 -2.76
C ILE A 213 -14.05 1.91 -3.52
N ILE A 214 -14.11 1.85 -4.85
CA ILE A 214 -14.65 2.93 -5.70
C ILE A 214 -16.12 3.19 -5.35
N ASN A 215 -16.92 2.15 -5.20
CA ASN A 215 -18.32 2.28 -4.82
C ASN A 215 -18.50 2.95 -3.44
N GLU A 216 -17.60 2.70 -2.48
CA GLU A 216 -17.61 3.39 -1.20
C GLU A 216 -17.17 4.86 -1.33
N ILE A 217 -16.19 5.16 -2.16
CA ILE A 217 -15.76 6.54 -2.47
C ILE A 217 -16.93 7.34 -3.05
N GLU A 218 -17.63 6.79 -4.04
CA GLU A 218 -18.75 7.47 -4.71
C GLU A 218 -19.97 7.68 -3.81
N LYS A 219 -20.20 6.75 -2.88
CA LYS A 219 -21.29 6.84 -1.89
C LYS A 219 -20.93 7.70 -0.67
N SER A 220 -19.65 7.98 -0.45
CA SER A 220 -19.23 8.81 0.67
C SER A 220 -19.71 10.24 0.43
N PRO A 221 -20.45 10.84 1.38
CA PRO A 221 -20.93 12.20 1.22
C PRO A 221 -19.76 13.16 1.03
N ASP A 222 -19.97 14.19 0.22
CA ASP A 222 -19.03 15.32 0.23
C ASP A 222 -19.12 15.95 1.61
N GLY A 223 -18.02 15.95 2.34
CA GLY A 223 -17.97 16.66 3.61
C GLY A 223 -18.24 18.14 3.39
N ALA A 224 -18.70 18.82 4.42
CA ALA A 224 -18.77 20.27 4.39
C ALA A 224 -17.40 20.79 3.93
N LYS A 225 -17.37 21.51 2.81
CA LYS A 225 -16.15 22.01 2.19
C LYS A 225 -15.22 22.49 3.28
N SER A 226 -14.19 21.74 3.61
CA SER A 226 -13.15 22.23 4.52
C SER A 226 -12.59 23.45 3.84
N ALA A 227 -12.79 24.59 4.48
CA ALA A 227 -12.32 25.86 3.98
C ALA A 227 -10.85 25.69 3.61
N ASP A 228 -10.54 25.79 2.32
CA ASP A 228 -9.22 25.96 1.74
C ASP A 228 -8.04 25.50 2.64
N LEU A 229 -7.80 24.21 2.70
CA LEU A 229 -6.45 23.72 2.92
C LEU A 229 -5.66 23.92 1.62
N LYS A 230 -5.54 25.18 1.21
CA LYS A 230 -4.38 25.60 0.42
C LYS A 230 -3.20 25.32 1.33
N ILE A 231 -2.51 24.21 1.07
CA ILE A 231 -1.14 24.02 1.53
C ILE A 231 -0.43 25.26 1.02
N ARG A 232 -0.28 26.27 1.88
CA ARG A 232 0.62 27.38 1.59
C ARG A 232 1.97 26.70 1.52
N ALA A 233 2.46 26.51 0.32
CA ALA A 233 3.87 26.25 0.13
C ALA A 233 4.58 27.36 0.89
N VAL A 234 5.13 27.00 2.05
CA VAL A 234 5.94 27.95 2.82
C VAL A 234 7.13 28.21 1.93
N ASP A 235 7.17 29.42 1.39
CA ASP A 235 8.32 29.85 0.60
C ASP A 235 9.53 30.00 1.55
N TRP A 236 10.33 28.96 1.64
CA TRP A 236 11.53 28.90 2.47
C TRP A 236 12.66 29.85 1.99
N ARG A 237 12.40 30.70 0.99
CA ARG A 237 13.36 31.64 0.42
C ARG A 237 13.26 33.06 0.99
N ARG A 238 12.63 33.20 2.15
CA ARG A 238 12.67 34.46 2.88
C ARG A 238 13.42 34.36 4.19
#